data_07e9c2a52c6d0123e2de0b85fef3eff3
#
_entry.id   07e9c2a52c6d0123e2de0b85fef3eff3
#
_cell.length_a   1.000
_cell.length_b   1.000
_cell.length_c   1.000
_cell.angle_alpha   90.00
_cell.angle_beta   90.00
_cell.angle_gamma   90.00
#
_symmetry.space_group_name_H-M   'P 1'
#
loop_
_entity.id
_entity.type
_entity.pdbx_description
1 polymer ?
#
loop_
_entity_poly.entity_id
_entity_poly.type
_entity_poly.pdbx_seq_one_letter_code
_entity_poly.pdbx_strand_id
1 'polypeptide(L)'
;MSSQAVDCNALEATTSIEEITGNEQNQDILRALKNDEISQLWLCRPDLSEDIEDYGLGSSRELDWLGHFAKKGTRLESVGIYGDDTFVNCSGHSVDRFLDDLGECNHIKKLSFSGTNLAEIIDKLGPAMKSNNFTHIMAEACHMGVPETTLLFNTFGDMNSLEELDIDCEEDLANLNDDDMAGCIQSLAACTGMRSLKLRCLNISTNSSAALRGVFPRMATLLELALNKNSLDDDCTRLLAQGLSDCEQIQTLDLSHNRISDNGLDVLVQRLPTSVDKLYLARNDITLARHVLLLRFRVLNILGNTLCSGGTQVIAASLANPECRLEYLYLSQCNIGDEGAATLADSLRNNQRLTRMSLRGNNITARGWNAFSSILCDTSSINATYNSNHTLQDLGDYRIPEDVKLLLSLNEGENKSRVAANKILQVHHHLDMRPLFGRELGLLPYVVAWLDHFAKSRPDLKLSSIFEFVRAMPMKVTDGVVGKAKGVKRKLNS
;
A
#
# COMPACT_ATOMS: atom_id res chain seq x y z
N MET A 1 25.04 -1.73 45.28
CA MET A 1 25.40 -0.28 45.41
C MET A 1 24.26 0.48 44.78
N SER A 2 23.46 1.23 45.56
CA SER A 2 22.40 2.07 44.98
C SER A 2 23.05 3.15 44.15
N SER A 3 22.92 3.06 42.85
CA SER A 3 23.28 4.14 41.92
C SER A 3 22.35 5.31 42.24
N GLN A 4 22.88 6.37 42.85
CA GLN A 4 22.12 7.60 42.97
C GLN A 4 21.76 8.12 41.57
N ALA A 5 20.52 8.51 41.41
CA ALA A 5 20.05 9.10 40.17
C ALA A 5 20.89 10.31 39.76
N VAL A 6 21.28 10.38 38.52
CA VAL A 6 22.05 11.50 37.96
C VAL A 6 21.13 12.71 37.88
N ASP A 7 21.52 13.84 38.55
CA ASP A 7 20.85 15.12 38.34
C ASP A 7 21.38 15.76 37.04
N CYS A 8 20.80 15.38 35.92
CA CYS A 8 21.20 15.84 34.60
C CYS A 8 21.09 17.37 34.46
N ASN A 9 20.13 18.03 35.12
CA ASN A 9 19.98 19.48 35.09
C ASN A 9 21.18 20.19 35.72
N ALA A 10 21.66 19.69 36.85
CA ALA A 10 22.83 20.29 37.54
C ALA A 10 24.15 20.02 36.80
N LEU A 11 24.24 18.93 36.06
CA LEU A 11 25.47 18.47 35.40
C LEU A 11 25.58 18.84 33.91
N GLU A 12 24.53 19.32 33.28
CA GLU A 12 24.48 19.55 31.81
C GLU A 12 25.59 20.49 31.31
N ALA A 13 25.91 21.52 32.08
CA ALA A 13 26.97 22.49 31.70
C ALA A 13 28.38 21.92 31.81
N THR A 14 28.58 20.84 32.54
CA THR A 14 29.89 20.26 32.87
C THR A 14 30.13 18.87 32.27
N THR A 15 29.09 18.18 31.78
CA THR A 15 29.19 16.82 31.22
C THR A 15 29.27 16.90 29.70
N SER A 16 30.31 16.34 29.10
CA SER A 16 30.41 16.19 27.65
C SER A 16 29.65 14.95 27.16
N ILE A 17 29.29 14.92 25.90
CA ILE A 17 28.62 13.76 25.29
C ILE A 17 29.50 12.50 25.35
N GLU A 18 30.82 12.68 25.16
CA GLU A 18 31.82 11.61 25.23
C GLU A 18 31.93 10.99 26.64
N GLU A 19 31.61 11.76 27.69
CA GLU A 19 31.53 11.24 29.06
C GLU A 19 30.24 10.48 29.32
N ILE A 20 29.16 10.68 28.52
CA ILE A 20 27.91 9.97 28.65
C ILE A 20 28.03 8.58 28.02
N THR A 21 28.55 8.51 26.80
CA THR A 21 28.72 7.26 26.06
C THR A 21 30.02 7.21 25.29
N GLY A 22 30.66 6.04 25.26
CA GLY A 22 31.85 5.77 24.45
C GLY A 22 31.56 5.34 23.02
N ASN A 23 30.30 5.09 22.65
CA ASN A 23 29.90 4.69 21.32
C ASN A 23 29.74 5.91 20.40
N GLU A 24 30.46 5.97 19.27
CA GLU A 24 30.48 7.14 18.38
C GLU A 24 29.09 7.41 17.76
N GLN A 25 28.36 6.40 17.36
CA GLN A 25 27.00 6.52 16.84
C GLN A 25 26.06 7.11 17.89
N ASN A 26 26.09 6.58 19.10
CA ASN A 26 25.30 7.10 20.22
C ASN A 26 25.64 8.56 20.54
N GLN A 27 26.93 8.95 20.43
CA GLN A 27 27.33 10.34 20.61
C GLN A 27 26.69 11.27 19.59
N ASP A 28 26.62 10.86 18.31
CA ASP A 28 26.03 11.67 17.25
C ASP A 28 24.52 11.82 17.48
N ILE A 29 23.81 10.75 17.84
CA ILE A 29 22.39 10.80 18.18
C ILE A 29 22.14 11.68 19.41
N LEU A 30 22.94 11.55 20.48
CA LEU A 30 22.81 12.42 21.67
C LEU A 30 23.07 13.88 21.36
N ARG A 31 24.05 14.20 20.50
CA ARG A 31 24.29 15.58 20.06
C ARG A 31 23.09 16.12 19.28
N ALA A 32 22.56 15.33 18.35
CA ALA A 32 21.42 15.73 17.56
C ALA A 32 20.15 15.90 18.42
N LEU A 33 19.93 15.01 19.41
CA LEU A 33 18.82 15.14 20.36
C LEU A 33 18.99 16.38 21.25
N LYS A 34 20.19 16.62 21.81
CA LYS A 34 20.51 17.81 22.60
C LYS A 34 20.31 19.13 21.85
N ASN A 35 20.61 19.12 20.54
CA ASN A 35 20.47 20.28 19.66
C ASN A 35 19.03 20.42 19.09
N ASP A 36 18.10 19.55 19.46
CA ASP A 36 16.72 19.51 18.93
C ASP A 36 16.68 19.33 17.39
N GLU A 37 17.53 18.44 16.85
CA GLU A 37 17.70 18.23 15.40
C GLU A 37 16.97 16.99 14.89
N ILE A 38 16.64 15.99 15.75
CA ILE A 38 15.97 14.75 15.38
C ILE A 38 14.48 14.76 15.68
N SER A 39 13.70 14.10 14.83
CA SER A 39 12.25 13.94 15.01
C SER A 39 11.85 12.54 15.45
N GLN A 40 12.76 11.58 15.40
CA GLN A 40 12.53 10.19 15.83
C GLN A 40 13.75 9.64 16.56
N LEU A 41 13.50 8.76 17.52
CA LEU A 41 14.51 8.08 18.32
C LEU A 41 14.09 6.62 18.47
N TRP A 42 14.96 5.67 18.08
CA TRP A 42 14.78 4.25 18.33
C TRP A 42 15.80 3.79 19.36
N LEU A 43 15.34 3.05 20.36
CA LEU A 43 16.17 2.43 21.39
C LEU A 43 16.23 0.93 21.17
N CYS A 44 17.43 0.38 21.20
CA CYS A 44 17.67 -1.05 21.10
C CYS A 44 18.82 -1.48 22.03
N ARG A 45 19.04 -2.78 22.13
CA ARG A 45 20.24 -3.33 22.74
C ARG A 45 21.48 -3.02 21.87
N PRO A 46 22.67 -2.76 22.45
CA PRO A 46 23.85 -2.31 21.69
C PRO A 46 24.31 -3.25 20.57
N ASP A 47 24.06 -4.57 20.71
CA ASP A 47 24.42 -5.59 19.73
C ASP A 47 23.36 -5.80 18.62
N LEU A 48 22.23 -5.13 18.72
CA LEU A 48 21.15 -5.14 17.73
C LEU A 48 21.04 -3.84 16.92
N SER A 49 21.93 -2.87 17.18
CA SER A 49 21.99 -1.62 16.43
C SER A 49 22.58 -1.91 15.02
N GLU A 50 21.71 -2.26 14.08
CA GLU A 50 22.08 -2.51 12.67
C GLU A 50 21.94 -1.24 11.81
N ASP A 51 21.05 -0.34 12.17
CA ASP A 51 20.81 0.91 11.45
C ASP A 51 21.52 2.10 12.09
N ILE A 52 21.95 3.04 11.25
CA ILE A 52 22.70 4.26 11.68
C ILE A 52 21.85 5.16 12.61
N GLU A 53 20.52 4.97 12.59
CA GLU A 53 19.55 5.79 13.35
C GLU A 53 19.18 5.19 14.71
N ASP A 54 19.66 3.98 15.05
CA ASP A 54 19.30 3.28 16.29
C ASP A 54 20.28 3.60 17.42
N TYR A 55 19.73 3.93 18.58
CA TYR A 55 20.51 4.14 19.80
C TYR A 55 20.70 2.83 20.56
N GLY A 56 21.89 2.28 20.53
CA GLY A 56 22.26 1.08 21.28
C GLY A 56 22.49 1.39 22.76
N LEU A 57 21.49 1.09 23.61
CA LEU A 57 21.47 1.48 25.02
C LEU A 57 22.43 0.65 25.89
N GLY A 58 23.56 1.25 26.28
CA GLY A 58 24.64 0.58 27.03
C GLY A 58 24.57 0.74 28.55
N SER A 59 23.86 1.74 29.11
CA SER A 59 23.87 2.03 30.54
C SER A 59 22.71 2.88 31.03
N SER A 60 22.44 2.82 32.35
CA SER A 60 21.50 3.70 33.04
C SER A 60 21.81 5.18 32.84
N ARG A 61 23.10 5.54 32.78
CA ARG A 61 23.54 6.94 32.61
C ARG A 61 23.12 7.47 31.25
N GLU A 62 23.26 6.67 30.20
CA GLU A 62 22.81 7.04 28.84
C GLU A 62 21.30 7.26 28.81
N LEU A 63 20.54 6.36 29.45
CA LEU A 63 19.09 6.44 29.53
C LEU A 63 18.60 7.70 30.26
N ASP A 64 19.23 8.05 31.38
CA ASP A 64 18.92 9.28 32.13
C ASP A 64 19.14 10.53 31.28
N TRP A 65 20.22 10.57 30.48
CA TRP A 65 20.49 11.71 29.56
C TRP A 65 19.56 11.74 28.37
N LEU A 66 19.19 10.60 27.83
CA LEU A 66 18.19 10.53 26.75
C LEU A 66 16.85 11.12 27.19
N GLY A 67 16.33 10.72 28.35
CA GLY A 67 15.10 11.27 28.93
C GLY A 67 15.20 12.77 29.15
N HIS A 68 16.33 13.23 29.73
CA HIS A 68 16.59 14.65 29.96
C HIS A 68 16.56 15.50 28.66
N PHE A 69 17.23 15.06 27.59
CA PHE A 69 17.24 15.79 26.32
C PHE A 69 15.91 15.68 25.59
N ALA A 70 15.25 14.50 25.60
CA ALA A 70 13.94 14.32 25.02
C ALA A 70 12.91 15.30 25.63
N LYS A 71 12.94 15.48 26.96
CA LYS A 71 12.05 16.40 27.67
C LYS A 71 12.30 17.87 27.34
N LYS A 72 13.53 18.25 27.03
CA LYS A 72 13.92 19.63 26.67
C LYS A 72 13.65 19.97 25.20
N GLY A 73 13.72 18.97 24.33
CA GLY A 73 13.50 19.12 22.91
C GLY A 73 12.03 19.42 22.59
N THR A 74 11.76 19.79 21.36
CA THR A 74 10.42 20.07 20.83
C THR A 74 10.17 19.37 19.51
N ARG A 75 11.22 18.88 18.84
CA ARG A 75 11.15 18.25 17.51
C ARG A 75 11.00 16.73 17.55
N LEU A 76 11.30 16.10 18.68
CA LEU A 76 11.18 14.65 18.83
C LEU A 76 9.69 14.24 18.84
N GLU A 77 9.16 13.81 17.71
CA GLU A 77 7.76 13.43 17.55
C GLU A 77 7.49 11.94 17.74
N SER A 78 8.53 11.09 17.57
CA SER A 78 8.41 9.64 17.59
C SER A 78 9.48 8.98 18.46
N VAL A 79 9.07 8.05 19.32
CA VAL A 79 9.98 7.19 20.09
C VAL A 79 9.61 5.74 19.84
N GLY A 80 10.62 4.92 19.52
CA GLY A 80 10.53 3.47 19.34
C GLY A 80 11.40 2.71 20.32
N ILE A 81 10.95 1.51 20.74
CA ILE A 81 11.69 0.57 21.59
C ILE A 81 11.71 -0.78 20.88
N TYR A 82 12.89 -1.33 20.66
CA TYR A 82 13.08 -2.57 19.91
C TYR A 82 13.78 -3.66 20.75
N GLY A 83 13.10 -4.79 20.96
CA GLY A 83 13.61 -5.97 21.65
C GLY A 83 13.27 -6.03 23.14
N ASP A 84 13.09 -7.23 23.67
CA ASP A 84 12.74 -7.49 25.08
C ASP A 84 13.82 -7.03 26.06
N ASP A 85 15.08 -7.11 25.62
CA ASP A 85 16.25 -6.82 26.45
C ASP A 85 16.81 -5.40 26.29
N THR A 86 16.06 -4.49 25.69
CA THR A 86 16.54 -3.10 25.45
C THR A 86 17.06 -2.43 26.69
N PHE A 87 16.41 -2.65 27.83
CA PHE A 87 16.78 -2.06 29.12
C PHE A 87 17.65 -2.95 30.00
N VAL A 88 18.19 -4.07 29.52
CA VAL A 88 18.94 -5.05 30.29
C VAL A 88 20.16 -4.44 31.03
N ASN A 89 20.79 -3.42 30.46
CA ASN A 89 21.93 -2.73 31.03
C ASN A 89 21.54 -1.56 31.95
N CYS A 90 20.24 -1.34 32.17
CA CYS A 90 19.72 -0.21 32.93
C CYS A 90 19.11 -0.66 34.26
N SER A 91 19.22 0.20 35.27
CA SER A 91 18.50 -0.02 36.53
C SER A 91 17.00 0.26 36.32
N GLY A 92 16.12 -0.48 37.02
CA GLY A 92 14.68 -0.23 36.96
C GLY A 92 14.32 1.22 37.30
N HIS A 93 15.06 1.85 38.22
CA HIS A 93 14.83 3.25 38.57
C HIS A 93 15.13 4.23 37.41
N SER A 94 16.19 3.98 36.61
CA SER A 94 16.48 4.80 35.41
C SER A 94 15.45 4.57 34.30
N VAL A 95 14.96 3.32 34.15
CA VAL A 95 13.87 3.00 33.22
C VAL A 95 12.58 3.71 33.63
N ASP A 96 12.19 3.62 34.90
CA ASP A 96 11.01 4.31 35.43
C ASP A 96 11.08 5.82 35.16
N ARG A 97 12.23 6.44 35.45
CA ARG A 97 12.45 7.87 35.20
C ARG A 97 12.36 8.23 33.73
N PHE A 98 12.98 7.45 32.86
CA PHE A 98 12.94 7.69 31.43
C PHE A 98 11.50 7.63 30.89
N LEU A 99 10.74 6.65 31.33
CA LEU A 99 9.32 6.52 30.94
C LEU A 99 8.46 7.66 31.50
N ASP A 100 8.75 8.12 32.72
CA ASP A 100 8.12 9.31 33.30
C ASP A 100 8.47 10.58 32.51
N ASP A 101 9.75 10.77 32.13
CA ASP A 101 10.21 11.90 31.32
C ASP A 101 9.54 11.89 29.94
N LEU A 102 9.44 10.74 29.28
CA LEU A 102 8.67 10.59 28.03
C LEU A 102 7.19 10.96 28.23
N GLY A 103 6.63 10.52 29.37
CA GLY A 103 5.25 10.82 29.73
C GLY A 103 4.95 12.29 29.91
N GLU A 104 5.95 13.11 30.25
CA GLU A 104 5.82 14.56 30.36
C GLU A 104 6.01 15.31 29.00
N CYS A 105 6.45 14.62 27.94
CA CYS A 105 6.72 15.20 26.64
C CYS A 105 5.45 15.35 25.80
N ASN A 106 4.83 16.52 25.78
CA ASN A 106 3.61 16.78 24.99
C ASN A 106 3.82 16.84 23.47
N HIS A 107 5.07 16.92 23.00
CA HIS A 107 5.45 17.00 21.59
C HIS A 107 5.57 15.60 20.96
N ILE A 108 5.81 14.55 21.75
CA ILE A 108 5.83 13.17 21.25
C ILE A 108 4.42 12.73 20.89
N LYS A 109 4.23 12.31 19.63
CA LYS A 109 2.93 11.91 19.06
C LYS A 109 2.86 10.42 18.74
N LYS A 110 4.02 9.78 18.57
CA LYS A 110 4.12 8.40 18.07
C LYS A 110 4.93 7.56 19.05
N LEU A 111 4.36 6.41 19.42
CA LEU A 111 5.05 5.36 20.18
C LEU A 111 5.06 4.07 19.37
N SER A 112 6.24 3.47 19.25
CA SER A 112 6.44 2.23 18.51
C SER A 112 7.16 1.20 19.38
N PHE A 113 6.63 -0.01 19.42
CA PHE A 113 7.18 -1.13 20.16
C PHE A 113 7.37 -2.31 19.22
N SER A 114 8.54 -2.93 19.20
CA SER A 114 8.80 -4.08 18.37
C SER A 114 9.59 -5.13 19.15
N GLY A 115 9.08 -6.37 19.19
CA GLY A 115 9.71 -7.47 19.93
C GLY A 115 9.88 -7.19 21.44
N THR A 116 8.97 -6.43 22.05
CA THR A 116 9.15 -5.90 23.41
C THR A 116 8.11 -6.48 24.37
N ASN A 117 8.49 -6.69 25.64
CA ASN A 117 7.54 -6.96 26.71
C ASN A 117 6.79 -5.68 27.09
N LEU A 118 5.55 -5.57 26.63
CA LEU A 118 4.74 -4.37 26.82
C LEU A 118 4.23 -4.16 28.25
N ALA A 119 4.14 -5.21 29.08
CA ALA A 119 3.51 -5.12 30.38
C ALA A 119 4.13 -4.04 31.27
N GLU A 120 5.45 -4.08 31.41
CA GLU A 120 6.18 -3.13 32.27
C GLU A 120 6.13 -1.70 31.74
N ILE A 121 6.19 -1.55 30.40
CA ILE A 121 6.20 -0.25 29.73
C ILE A 121 4.84 0.41 29.83
N ILE A 122 3.76 -0.33 29.53
CA ILE A 122 2.40 0.21 29.53
C ILE A 122 1.91 0.52 30.94
N ASP A 123 2.32 -0.25 31.96
CA ASP A 123 2.00 0.07 33.35
C ASP A 123 2.52 1.47 33.74
N LYS A 124 3.68 1.85 33.24
CA LYS A 124 4.31 3.16 33.49
C LYS A 124 3.82 4.28 32.57
N LEU A 125 3.81 4.02 31.27
CA LEU A 125 3.40 5.02 30.26
C LEU A 125 1.87 5.18 30.17
N GLY A 126 1.07 4.20 30.61
CA GLY A 126 -0.37 4.24 30.46
C GLY A 126 -1.05 5.52 31.00
N PRO A 127 -0.71 6.01 32.19
CA PRO A 127 -1.23 7.30 32.70
C PRO A 127 -0.86 8.48 31.81
N ALA A 128 0.38 8.53 31.30
CA ALA A 128 0.84 9.58 30.40
C ALA A 128 0.21 9.46 29.02
N MET A 129 0.00 8.26 28.50
CA MET A 129 -0.70 8.01 27.24
C MET A 129 -2.13 8.56 27.27
N LYS A 130 -2.81 8.48 28.42
CA LYS A 130 -4.15 9.03 28.63
C LYS A 130 -4.18 10.55 28.70
N SER A 131 -3.15 11.17 29.28
CA SER A 131 -3.06 12.61 29.49
C SER A 131 -2.44 13.39 28.33
N ASN A 132 -1.58 12.77 27.55
CA ASN A 132 -0.87 13.34 26.43
C ASN A 132 -1.58 13.07 25.10
N ASN A 133 -1.34 13.93 24.11
CA ASN A 133 -1.97 13.80 22.81
C ASN A 133 -1.19 12.83 21.89
N PHE A 134 -0.97 11.60 22.34
CA PHE A 134 -0.47 10.56 21.43
C PHE A 134 -1.51 10.24 20.37
N THR A 135 -1.07 10.23 19.12
CA THR A 135 -1.94 10.03 17.97
C THR A 135 -1.68 8.72 17.26
N HIS A 136 -0.49 8.11 17.44
CA HIS A 136 -0.08 6.89 16.76
C HIS A 136 0.55 5.93 17.76
N ILE A 137 0.06 4.68 17.77
CA ILE A 137 0.64 3.58 18.55
C ILE A 137 0.82 2.38 17.64
N MET A 138 2.04 1.84 17.63
CA MET A 138 2.40 0.62 16.93
C MET A 138 3.00 -0.39 17.93
N ALA A 139 2.53 -1.63 17.88
CA ALA A 139 3.07 -2.75 18.62
C ALA A 139 3.24 -3.94 17.67
N GLU A 140 4.48 -4.28 17.32
CA GLU A 140 4.83 -5.32 16.35
C GLU A 140 5.63 -6.42 17.04
N ALA A 141 5.29 -7.69 16.78
CA ALA A 141 5.97 -8.85 17.35
C ALA A 141 6.14 -8.81 18.89
N CYS A 142 5.28 -8.07 19.59
CA CYS A 142 5.33 -7.93 21.04
C CYS A 142 4.67 -9.13 21.73
N HIS A 143 5.19 -9.49 22.92
CA HIS A 143 4.53 -10.48 23.76
C HIS A 143 3.24 -9.90 24.33
N MET A 144 2.10 -10.48 23.92
CA MET A 144 0.77 -10.03 24.29
C MET A 144 -0.06 -11.20 24.83
N GLY A 145 0.00 -11.42 26.13
CA GLY A 145 -0.95 -12.28 26.85
C GLY A 145 -2.25 -11.52 27.19
N VAL A 146 -3.19 -12.20 27.85
CA VAL A 146 -4.47 -11.58 28.24
C VAL A 146 -4.26 -10.36 29.16
N PRO A 147 -3.38 -10.41 30.21
CA PRO A 147 -3.15 -9.25 31.08
C PRO A 147 -2.58 -8.05 30.35
N GLU A 148 -1.55 -8.26 29.49
CA GLU A 148 -0.86 -7.20 28.76
C GLU A 148 -1.80 -6.53 27.76
N THR A 149 -2.54 -7.32 27.00
CA THR A 149 -3.54 -6.82 26.04
C THR A 149 -4.65 -6.06 26.75
N THR A 150 -5.16 -6.58 27.86
CA THR A 150 -6.19 -5.90 28.65
C THR A 150 -5.69 -4.56 29.17
N LEU A 151 -4.45 -4.50 29.68
CA LEU A 151 -3.84 -3.27 30.17
C LEU A 151 -3.68 -2.24 29.04
N LEU A 152 -3.16 -2.67 27.89
CA LEU A 152 -2.97 -1.82 26.70
C LEU A 152 -4.32 -1.26 26.22
N PHE A 153 -5.32 -2.11 26.01
CA PHE A 153 -6.62 -1.68 25.52
C PHE A 153 -7.38 -0.80 26.52
N ASN A 154 -7.27 -1.05 27.82
CA ASN A 154 -7.85 -0.18 28.85
C ASN A 154 -7.23 1.22 28.82
N THR A 155 -5.97 1.35 28.39
CA THR A 155 -5.34 2.64 28.18
C THR A 155 -6.04 3.41 27.06
N PHE A 156 -6.42 2.74 25.98
CA PHE A 156 -7.13 3.37 24.85
C PHE A 156 -8.53 3.87 25.21
N GLY A 157 -9.16 3.31 26.26
CA GLY A 157 -10.49 3.70 26.70
C GLY A 157 -10.65 5.19 27.08
N ASP A 158 -9.55 5.91 27.27
CA ASP A 158 -9.51 7.33 27.59
C ASP A 158 -8.80 8.17 26.51
N MET A 159 -8.35 7.54 25.39
CA MET A 159 -7.55 8.19 24.34
C MET A 159 -8.39 8.63 23.13
N ASN A 160 -9.04 9.76 23.23
CA ASN A 160 -9.82 10.33 22.11
C ASN A 160 -8.94 10.96 21.00
N SER A 161 -7.66 11.18 21.28
CA SER A 161 -6.66 11.73 20.32
C SER A 161 -6.06 10.67 19.40
N LEU A 162 -6.29 9.37 19.65
CA LEU A 162 -5.68 8.29 18.88
C LEU A 162 -6.26 8.23 17.46
N GLU A 163 -5.37 8.41 16.47
CA GLU A 163 -5.70 8.40 15.04
C GLU A 163 -5.25 7.09 14.37
N GLU A 164 -4.15 6.51 14.79
CA GLU A 164 -3.60 5.29 14.22
C GLU A 164 -3.24 4.30 15.32
N LEU A 165 -3.79 3.09 15.22
CA LEU A 165 -3.46 1.94 16.06
C LEU A 165 -3.07 0.77 15.16
N ASP A 166 -1.85 0.28 15.32
CA ASP A 166 -1.30 -0.86 14.59
C ASP A 166 -0.76 -1.90 15.57
N ILE A 167 -1.45 -3.04 15.71
CA ILE A 167 -1.04 -4.16 16.54
C ILE A 167 -0.87 -5.38 15.63
N ASP A 168 0.34 -5.93 15.57
CA ASP A 168 0.70 -7.15 14.85
C ASP A 168 1.43 -8.09 15.80
N CYS A 169 0.76 -9.16 16.26
CA CYS A 169 1.39 -10.20 17.04
C CYS A 169 1.94 -11.29 16.12
N GLU A 170 3.06 -11.91 16.47
CA GLU A 170 3.46 -13.17 15.84
C GLU A 170 2.48 -14.28 16.23
N GLU A 171 2.19 -15.19 15.30
CA GLU A 171 1.17 -16.25 15.46
C GLU A 171 1.39 -17.11 16.73
N ASP A 172 2.65 -17.27 17.16
CA ASP A 172 3.02 -18.06 18.33
C ASP A 172 2.94 -17.28 19.66
N LEU A 173 2.77 -15.98 19.65
CA LEU A 173 2.82 -15.11 20.83
C LEU A 173 1.44 -14.69 21.35
N ALA A 174 0.39 -14.82 20.55
CA ALA A 174 -0.96 -14.41 20.93
C ALA A 174 -1.70 -15.53 21.66
N ASN A 175 -1.63 -15.56 23.00
CA ASN A 175 -2.43 -16.46 23.85
C ASN A 175 -3.85 -15.93 24.13
N LEU A 176 -4.35 -15.06 23.26
CA LEU A 176 -5.69 -14.45 23.38
C LEU A 176 -6.74 -15.35 22.75
N ASN A 177 -7.85 -15.55 23.42
CA ASN A 177 -9.04 -16.12 22.80
C ASN A 177 -9.99 -15.00 22.33
N ASP A 178 -10.99 -15.36 21.53
CA ASP A 178 -11.94 -14.41 20.91
C ASP A 178 -12.77 -13.63 21.96
N ASP A 179 -13.10 -14.25 23.10
CA ASP A 179 -13.87 -13.59 24.17
C ASP A 179 -13.05 -12.53 24.90
N ASP A 180 -11.79 -12.84 25.20
CA ASP A 180 -10.86 -11.89 25.82
C ASP A 180 -10.65 -10.69 24.89
N MET A 181 -10.43 -10.95 23.60
CA MET A 181 -10.25 -9.90 22.60
C MET A 181 -11.52 -9.05 22.42
N ALA A 182 -12.70 -9.67 22.43
CA ALA A 182 -13.97 -8.95 22.37
C ALA A 182 -14.15 -7.97 23.54
N GLY A 183 -13.72 -8.35 24.74
CA GLY A 183 -13.69 -7.48 25.91
C GLY A 183 -12.77 -6.28 25.72
N CYS A 184 -11.56 -6.51 25.21
CA CYS A 184 -10.57 -5.48 24.94
C CYS A 184 -11.04 -4.46 23.89
N ILE A 185 -11.63 -4.93 22.80
CA ILE A 185 -12.09 -4.10 21.67
C ILE A 185 -13.09 -3.03 22.10
N GLN A 186 -13.90 -3.28 23.12
CA GLN A 186 -14.90 -2.30 23.61
C GLN A 186 -14.26 -0.97 24.06
N SER A 187 -13.03 -1.00 24.56
CA SER A 187 -12.27 0.18 24.96
C SER A 187 -11.99 1.14 23.79
N LEU A 188 -11.90 0.63 22.56
CA LEU A 188 -11.70 1.43 21.36
C LEU A 188 -12.87 2.36 21.04
N ALA A 189 -14.01 2.20 21.70
CA ALA A 189 -15.18 3.08 21.53
C ALA A 189 -14.90 4.56 21.90
N ALA A 190 -13.85 4.84 22.68
CA ALA A 190 -13.40 6.18 23.01
C ALA A 190 -12.56 6.83 21.91
N CYS A 191 -11.92 6.04 21.03
CA CYS A 191 -11.01 6.52 19.98
C CYS A 191 -11.77 7.06 18.77
N THR A 192 -12.58 8.11 18.96
CA THR A 192 -13.46 8.67 17.92
C THR A 192 -12.70 9.33 16.76
N GLY A 193 -11.42 9.70 16.96
CA GLY A 193 -10.51 10.25 15.96
C GLY A 193 -9.83 9.22 15.07
N MET A 194 -10.10 7.92 15.26
CA MET A 194 -9.42 6.82 14.57
C MET A 194 -9.52 6.92 13.04
N ARG A 195 -8.38 6.90 12.37
CA ARG A 195 -8.23 6.94 10.91
C ARG A 195 -7.71 5.62 10.35
N SER A 196 -6.82 4.95 11.09
CA SER A 196 -6.26 3.65 10.71
C SER A 196 -6.29 2.70 11.91
N LEU A 197 -6.99 1.58 11.76
CA LEU A 197 -7.07 0.51 12.77
C LEU A 197 -6.57 -0.79 12.16
N LYS A 198 -5.44 -1.29 12.69
CA LYS A 198 -4.83 -2.55 12.26
C LYS A 198 -4.68 -3.46 13.47
N LEU A 199 -5.42 -4.56 13.45
CA LEU A 199 -5.44 -5.60 14.49
C LEU A 199 -5.13 -6.95 13.85
N ARG A 200 -3.85 -7.31 13.82
CA ARG A 200 -3.33 -8.46 13.08
C ARG A 200 -2.86 -9.57 14.02
N CYS A 201 -3.10 -10.83 13.64
CA CYS A 201 -2.67 -12.00 14.42
C CYS A 201 -3.21 -12.01 15.87
N LEU A 202 -4.45 -11.57 16.11
CA LEU A 202 -5.07 -11.43 17.44
C LEU A 202 -6.21 -12.43 17.70
N ASN A 203 -6.30 -13.50 16.89
CA ASN A 203 -7.37 -14.51 16.97
C ASN A 203 -8.80 -13.94 16.92
N ILE A 204 -8.98 -12.77 16.28
CA ILE A 204 -10.28 -12.14 16.11
C ILE A 204 -11.21 -13.09 15.34
N SER A 205 -12.39 -13.37 15.93
CA SER A 205 -13.41 -14.22 15.36
C SER A 205 -14.80 -13.61 15.60
N THR A 206 -15.80 -14.39 15.89
CA THR A 206 -17.22 -13.95 15.91
C THR A 206 -17.51 -12.95 17.03
N ASN A 207 -17.04 -13.16 18.27
CA ASN A 207 -17.35 -12.29 19.41
C ASN A 207 -16.60 -10.96 19.31
N SER A 208 -15.34 -10.99 18.89
CA SER A 208 -14.55 -9.79 18.56
C SER A 208 -15.16 -9.01 17.40
N SER A 209 -15.65 -9.69 16.35
CA SER A 209 -16.35 -9.04 15.23
C SER A 209 -17.66 -8.39 15.68
N ALA A 210 -18.39 -8.99 16.62
CA ALA A 210 -19.57 -8.39 17.22
C ALA A 210 -19.23 -7.15 18.07
N ALA A 211 -18.11 -7.17 18.80
CA ALA A 211 -17.60 -6.02 19.52
C ALA A 211 -17.21 -4.87 18.57
N LEU A 212 -16.44 -5.17 17.52
CA LEU A 212 -16.06 -4.22 16.45
C LEU A 212 -17.29 -3.58 15.81
N ARG A 213 -18.33 -4.36 15.49
CA ARG A 213 -19.61 -3.84 14.98
C ARG A 213 -20.19 -2.74 15.90
N GLY A 214 -20.05 -2.89 17.21
CA GLY A 214 -20.53 -1.91 18.20
C GLY A 214 -19.68 -0.63 18.27
N VAL A 215 -18.39 -0.74 17.91
CA VAL A 215 -17.39 0.33 18.01
C VAL A 215 -17.35 1.19 16.74
N PHE A 216 -17.41 0.61 15.55
CA PHE A 216 -17.28 1.30 14.27
C PHE A 216 -18.17 2.53 14.08
N PRO A 217 -19.46 2.57 14.51
CA PRO A 217 -20.28 3.76 14.37
C PRO A 217 -19.73 5.01 15.09
N ARG A 218 -18.78 4.83 16.01
CA ARG A 218 -18.09 5.93 16.70
C ARG A 218 -16.84 6.41 15.98
N MET A 219 -16.33 5.63 14.98
CA MET A 219 -15.12 5.91 14.21
C MET A 219 -15.46 6.49 12.83
N ALA A 220 -16.17 7.63 12.81
CA ALA A 220 -16.62 8.27 11.57
C ALA A 220 -15.47 8.70 10.63
N THR A 221 -14.26 8.87 11.17
CA THR A 221 -13.03 9.26 10.45
C THR A 221 -12.21 8.09 9.94
N LEU A 222 -12.66 6.84 10.13
CA LEU A 222 -11.92 5.64 9.74
C LEU A 222 -11.71 5.58 8.22
N LEU A 223 -10.45 5.51 7.79
CA LEU A 223 -10.01 5.42 6.39
C LEU A 223 -9.52 4.02 6.04
N GLU A 224 -8.88 3.35 6.98
CA GLU A 224 -8.27 2.04 6.79
C GLU A 224 -8.61 1.11 7.96
N LEU A 225 -9.04 -0.12 7.62
CA LEU A 225 -9.21 -1.23 8.55
C LEU A 225 -8.44 -2.44 8.04
N ALA A 226 -7.52 -2.99 8.87
CA ALA A 226 -6.82 -4.22 8.58
C ALA A 226 -7.02 -5.22 9.73
N LEU A 227 -7.62 -6.37 9.40
CA LEU A 227 -7.87 -7.50 10.29
C LEU A 227 -7.28 -8.79 9.71
N ASN A 228 -6.18 -8.67 9.00
CA ASN A 228 -5.52 -9.79 8.34
C ASN A 228 -4.85 -10.73 9.35
N LYS A 229 -4.66 -12.00 8.96
CA LYS A 229 -4.12 -13.07 9.81
C LYS A 229 -4.94 -13.29 11.09
N ASN A 230 -6.25 -13.38 10.99
CA ASN A 230 -7.17 -13.69 12.08
C ASN A 230 -8.00 -14.94 11.74
N SER A 231 -9.09 -15.16 12.45
CA SER A 231 -9.97 -16.32 12.27
C SER A 231 -11.37 -15.94 11.74
N LEU A 232 -11.40 -14.89 10.88
CA LEU A 232 -12.65 -14.36 10.34
C LEU A 232 -13.27 -15.29 9.30
N ASP A 233 -14.56 -15.57 9.45
CA ASP A 233 -15.39 -16.33 8.52
C ASP A 233 -16.49 -15.47 7.90
N ASP A 234 -17.46 -16.11 7.24
CA ASP A 234 -18.58 -15.42 6.58
C ASP A 234 -19.54 -14.74 7.57
N ASP A 235 -19.71 -15.26 8.77
CA ASP A 235 -20.53 -14.63 9.83
C ASP A 235 -19.83 -13.38 10.38
N CYS A 236 -18.53 -13.46 10.58
CA CYS A 236 -17.70 -12.29 10.90
C CYS A 236 -17.80 -11.19 9.85
N THR A 237 -17.70 -11.52 8.55
CA THR A 237 -17.82 -10.54 7.46
C THR A 237 -19.18 -9.85 7.46
N ARG A 238 -20.26 -10.56 7.84
CA ARG A 238 -21.59 -9.98 7.97
C ARG A 238 -21.67 -8.96 9.11
N LEU A 239 -21.08 -9.28 10.26
CA LEU A 239 -21.01 -8.38 11.41
C LEU A 239 -20.17 -7.12 11.08
N LEU A 240 -19.00 -7.30 10.48
CA LEU A 240 -18.11 -6.21 10.09
C LEU A 240 -18.79 -5.28 9.06
N ALA A 241 -19.40 -5.84 8.02
CA ALA A 241 -20.10 -5.05 7.01
C ALA A 241 -21.29 -4.24 7.59
N GLN A 242 -21.98 -4.79 8.60
CA GLN A 242 -23.03 -4.07 9.33
C GLN A 242 -22.48 -2.92 10.16
N GLY A 243 -21.35 -3.12 10.86
CA GLY A 243 -20.73 -2.08 11.68
C GLY A 243 -20.11 -0.97 10.84
N LEU A 244 -19.53 -1.31 9.68
CA LEU A 244 -18.89 -0.36 8.78
C LEU A 244 -19.90 0.45 7.94
N SER A 245 -21.19 0.13 7.96
CA SER A 245 -22.19 0.85 7.15
C SER A 245 -22.21 2.35 7.39
N ASP A 246 -21.87 2.79 8.60
CA ASP A 246 -21.85 4.19 9.02
C ASP A 246 -20.45 4.85 8.86
N CYS A 247 -19.42 4.08 8.46
CA CYS A 247 -18.06 4.58 8.21
C CYS A 247 -17.96 5.09 6.76
N GLU A 248 -18.56 6.23 6.45
CA GLU A 248 -18.65 6.74 5.06
C GLU A 248 -17.29 7.10 4.43
N GLN A 249 -16.22 7.22 5.21
CA GLN A 249 -14.90 7.63 4.73
C GLN A 249 -13.93 6.45 4.49
N ILE A 250 -14.30 5.24 4.91
CA ILE A 250 -13.41 4.08 4.79
C ILE A 250 -13.08 3.78 3.32
N GLN A 251 -11.81 3.69 2.99
CA GLN A 251 -11.29 3.46 1.64
C GLN A 251 -10.65 2.09 1.49
N THR A 252 -10.00 1.59 2.53
CA THR A 252 -9.20 0.38 2.50
C THR A 252 -9.68 -0.62 3.53
N LEU A 253 -9.96 -1.85 3.09
CA LEU A 253 -10.29 -2.99 3.95
C LEU A 253 -9.36 -4.17 3.62
N ASP A 254 -8.56 -4.59 4.61
CA ASP A 254 -7.71 -5.78 4.50
C ASP A 254 -8.19 -6.88 5.45
N LEU A 255 -8.69 -7.96 4.84
CA LEU A 255 -9.14 -9.19 5.51
C LEU A 255 -8.33 -10.41 5.00
N SER A 256 -7.12 -10.21 4.53
CA SER A 256 -6.24 -11.26 4.02
C SER A 256 -5.89 -12.29 5.10
N HIS A 257 -5.57 -13.53 4.71
CA HIS A 257 -5.20 -14.60 5.64
C HIS A 257 -6.30 -14.87 6.70
N ASN A 258 -7.51 -15.12 6.24
CA ASN A 258 -8.66 -15.50 7.05
C ASN A 258 -9.36 -16.73 6.43
N ARG A 259 -10.62 -16.99 6.78
CA ARG A 259 -11.42 -18.14 6.31
C ARG A 259 -12.70 -17.71 5.58
N ILE A 260 -12.62 -16.59 4.86
CA ILE A 260 -13.76 -16.00 4.16
C ILE A 260 -14.01 -16.78 2.87
N SER A 261 -15.25 -17.24 2.68
CA SER A 261 -15.70 -17.95 1.48
C SER A 261 -16.38 -17.02 0.48
N ASP A 262 -16.93 -17.61 -0.59
CA ASP A 262 -17.75 -16.89 -1.57
C ASP A 262 -18.98 -16.21 -0.95
N ASN A 263 -19.54 -16.75 0.15
CA ASN A 263 -20.67 -16.11 0.85
C ASN A 263 -20.25 -14.82 1.54
N GLY A 264 -19.07 -14.84 2.19
CA GLY A 264 -18.49 -13.65 2.82
C GLY A 264 -18.16 -12.58 1.77
N LEU A 265 -17.55 -12.97 0.66
CA LEU A 265 -17.29 -12.07 -0.47
C LEU A 265 -18.58 -11.40 -0.98
N ASP A 266 -19.64 -12.16 -1.13
CA ASP A 266 -20.95 -11.65 -1.59
C ASP A 266 -21.51 -10.59 -0.63
N VAL A 267 -21.44 -10.85 0.66
CA VAL A 267 -21.81 -9.88 1.71
C VAL A 267 -20.98 -8.60 1.62
N LEU A 268 -19.67 -8.71 1.47
CA LEU A 268 -18.76 -7.55 1.36
C LEU A 268 -19.09 -6.72 0.11
N VAL A 269 -19.26 -7.34 -1.04
CA VAL A 269 -19.60 -6.64 -2.29
C VAL A 269 -20.91 -5.88 -2.18
N GLN A 270 -21.92 -6.45 -1.53
CA GLN A 270 -23.25 -5.87 -1.45
C GLN A 270 -23.43 -4.84 -0.35
N ARG A 271 -22.72 -4.96 0.78
CA ARG A 271 -23.02 -4.20 2.01
C ARG A 271 -21.97 -3.22 2.46
N LEU A 272 -20.72 -3.35 2.00
CA LEU A 272 -19.69 -2.38 2.35
C LEU A 272 -20.05 -0.97 1.85
N PRO A 273 -19.67 0.10 2.56
CA PRO A 273 -19.80 1.47 2.09
C PRO A 273 -19.21 1.67 0.70
N THR A 274 -19.81 2.54 -0.10
CA THR A 274 -19.35 2.81 -1.48
C THR A 274 -17.97 3.47 -1.54
N SER A 275 -17.52 4.03 -0.43
CA SER A 275 -16.20 4.61 -0.26
C SER A 275 -15.06 3.58 -0.28
N VAL A 276 -15.34 2.31 0.10
CA VAL A 276 -14.32 1.25 0.05
C VAL A 276 -14.00 0.94 -1.41
N ASP A 277 -12.82 1.36 -1.85
CA ASP A 277 -12.33 1.15 -3.21
C ASP A 277 -11.15 0.17 -3.28
N LYS A 278 -10.54 -0.19 -2.12
CA LYS A 278 -9.46 -1.17 -2.00
C LYS A 278 -9.88 -2.31 -1.07
N LEU A 279 -9.96 -3.52 -1.63
CA LEU A 279 -10.33 -4.73 -0.90
C LEU A 279 -9.23 -5.79 -1.04
N TYR A 280 -8.67 -6.21 0.11
CA TYR A 280 -7.65 -7.24 0.19
C TYR A 280 -8.23 -8.46 0.89
N LEU A 281 -8.24 -9.59 0.18
CA LEU A 281 -8.78 -10.89 0.57
C LEU A 281 -7.81 -12.03 0.23
N ALA A 282 -6.50 -11.74 0.19
CA ALA A 282 -5.51 -12.75 -0.13
C ALA A 282 -5.54 -13.92 0.86
N ARG A 283 -5.33 -15.15 0.37
CA ARG A 283 -5.29 -16.36 1.20
C ARG A 283 -6.50 -16.49 2.12
N ASN A 284 -7.64 -16.60 1.48
CA ASN A 284 -8.94 -16.96 2.05
C ASN A 284 -9.49 -18.21 1.33
N ASP A 285 -10.76 -18.54 1.54
CA ASP A 285 -11.43 -19.71 0.94
C ASP A 285 -12.32 -19.31 -0.24
N ILE A 286 -11.94 -18.27 -1.00
CA ILE A 286 -12.71 -17.75 -2.12
C ILE A 286 -12.47 -18.60 -3.36
N THR A 287 -13.53 -19.14 -3.94
CA THR A 287 -13.47 -19.98 -5.14
C THR A 287 -14.07 -19.33 -6.38
N LEU A 288 -14.88 -18.27 -6.20
CA LEU A 288 -15.71 -17.63 -7.22
C LEU A 288 -16.65 -18.63 -7.94
N ALA A 289 -17.13 -19.64 -7.21
CA ALA A 289 -18.15 -20.56 -7.73
C ALA A 289 -19.51 -19.87 -7.94
N ARG A 290 -19.71 -18.71 -7.33
CA ARG A 290 -20.89 -17.87 -7.51
C ARG A 290 -20.57 -16.68 -8.40
N HIS A 291 -21.57 -16.25 -9.18
CA HIS A 291 -21.42 -15.11 -10.07
C HIS A 291 -21.57 -13.80 -9.28
N VAL A 292 -20.44 -13.21 -8.91
CA VAL A 292 -20.37 -11.91 -8.22
C VAL A 292 -19.68 -10.90 -9.13
N LEU A 293 -20.32 -9.77 -9.41
CA LEU A 293 -19.70 -8.71 -10.21
C LEU A 293 -18.78 -7.84 -9.34
N LEU A 294 -17.48 -7.89 -9.63
CA LEU A 294 -16.41 -7.20 -8.88
C LEU A 294 -16.15 -5.78 -9.44
N LEU A 295 -17.19 -5.02 -9.77
CA LEU A 295 -17.09 -3.80 -10.57
C LEU A 295 -16.63 -2.56 -9.78
N ARG A 296 -16.95 -2.50 -8.49
CA ARG A 296 -16.87 -1.27 -7.71
C ARG A 296 -15.48 -0.94 -7.16
N PHE A 297 -14.63 -1.94 -7.01
CA PHE A 297 -13.32 -1.78 -6.41
C PHE A 297 -12.30 -1.25 -7.42
N ARG A 298 -11.40 -0.38 -6.99
CA ARG A 298 -10.24 0.07 -7.75
C ARG A 298 -9.08 -0.91 -7.60
N VAL A 299 -8.91 -1.45 -6.38
CA VAL A 299 -7.91 -2.48 -6.06
C VAL A 299 -8.64 -3.70 -5.50
N LEU A 300 -8.39 -4.87 -6.07
CA LEU A 300 -8.85 -6.14 -5.55
C LEU A 300 -7.69 -7.12 -5.46
N ASN A 301 -7.47 -7.65 -4.26
CA ASN A 301 -6.46 -8.67 -4.02
C ASN A 301 -7.12 -9.95 -3.52
N ILE A 302 -7.12 -10.99 -4.34
CA ILE A 302 -7.55 -12.35 -3.99
C ILE A 302 -6.43 -13.37 -4.22
N LEU A 303 -5.18 -12.94 -4.12
CA LEU A 303 -3.99 -13.76 -4.21
C LEU A 303 -4.10 -15.00 -3.31
N GLY A 304 -3.69 -16.17 -3.78
CA GLY A 304 -3.63 -17.40 -2.98
C GLY A 304 -4.98 -18.03 -2.65
N ASN A 305 -6.06 -17.57 -3.30
CA ASN A 305 -7.37 -18.23 -3.25
C ASN A 305 -7.48 -19.27 -4.37
N THR A 306 -7.97 -20.46 -4.08
CA THR A 306 -8.07 -21.53 -5.07
C THR A 306 -9.37 -21.39 -5.87
N LEU A 307 -9.29 -20.71 -7.03
CA LEU A 307 -10.46 -20.51 -7.89
C LEU A 307 -11.00 -21.82 -8.46
N CYS A 308 -12.32 -21.95 -8.53
CA CYS A 308 -12.97 -23.05 -9.24
C CYS A 308 -12.82 -22.91 -10.77
N SER A 309 -13.21 -23.92 -11.53
CA SER A 309 -13.10 -23.92 -12.99
C SER A 309 -13.89 -22.78 -13.67
N GLY A 310 -14.92 -22.25 -13.02
CA GLY A 310 -15.71 -21.10 -13.46
C GLY A 310 -15.23 -19.75 -12.93
N GLY A 311 -14.28 -19.72 -11.98
CA GLY A 311 -13.88 -18.52 -11.27
C GLY A 311 -13.24 -17.46 -12.18
N THR A 312 -12.44 -17.87 -13.14
CA THR A 312 -11.84 -16.95 -14.13
C THR A 312 -12.88 -16.30 -15.04
N GLN A 313 -13.99 -17.00 -15.37
CA GLN A 313 -15.10 -16.43 -16.14
C GLN A 313 -15.85 -15.34 -15.38
N VAL A 314 -15.98 -15.47 -14.06
CA VAL A 314 -16.56 -14.42 -13.18
C VAL A 314 -15.72 -13.15 -13.21
N ILE A 315 -14.40 -13.30 -13.09
CA ILE A 315 -13.45 -12.18 -13.19
C ILE A 315 -13.52 -11.56 -14.59
N ALA A 316 -13.47 -12.39 -15.64
CA ALA A 316 -13.52 -11.95 -17.02
C ALA A 316 -14.80 -11.17 -17.34
N ALA A 317 -15.96 -11.64 -16.85
CA ALA A 317 -17.23 -10.93 -16.99
C ALA A 317 -17.19 -9.54 -16.32
N SER A 318 -16.53 -9.43 -15.16
CA SER A 318 -16.33 -8.15 -14.48
C SER A 318 -15.40 -7.22 -15.28
N LEU A 319 -14.29 -7.73 -15.79
CA LEU A 319 -13.30 -6.94 -16.56
C LEU A 319 -13.86 -6.46 -17.91
N ALA A 320 -14.70 -7.26 -18.55
CA ALA A 320 -15.36 -6.90 -19.82
C ALA A 320 -16.48 -5.87 -19.66
N ASN A 321 -16.96 -5.63 -18.43
CA ASN A 321 -18.03 -4.67 -18.18
C ASN A 321 -17.48 -3.23 -18.27
N PRO A 322 -18.11 -2.32 -19.04
CA PRO A 322 -17.67 -0.92 -19.15
C PRO A 322 -17.67 -0.15 -17.82
N GLU A 323 -18.48 -0.57 -16.86
CA GLU A 323 -18.56 0.05 -15.53
C GLU A 323 -17.47 -0.45 -14.57
N CYS A 324 -16.64 -1.41 -14.98
CA CYS A 324 -15.55 -1.94 -14.17
C CYS A 324 -14.55 -0.84 -13.78
N ARG A 325 -14.27 -0.71 -12.48
CA ARG A 325 -13.38 0.32 -11.92
C ARG A 325 -11.99 -0.21 -11.59
N LEU A 326 -11.74 -1.53 -11.79
CA LEU A 326 -10.49 -2.18 -11.43
C LEU A 326 -9.30 -1.57 -12.19
N GLU A 327 -8.32 -1.09 -11.45
CA GLU A 327 -7.01 -0.62 -11.90
C GLU A 327 -5.92 -1.63 -11.55
N TYR A 328 -6.05 -2.29 -10.38
CA TYR A 328 -5.11 -3.25 -9.84
C TYR A 328 -5.84 -4.53 -9.42
N LEU A 329 -5.42 -5.68 -9.97
CA LEU A 329 -6.00 -6.98 -9.68
C LEU A 329 -4.90 -8.00 -9.38
N TYR A 330 -4.91 -8.57 -8.17
CA TYR A 330 -3.90 -9.53 -7.73
C TYR A 330 -4.51 -10.93 -7.70
N LEU A 331 -4.03 -11.79 -8.59
CA LEU A 331 -4.49 -13.17 -8.85
C LEU A 331 -3.35 -14.19 -8.76
N SER A 332 -2.24 -13.86 -8.12
CA SER A 332 -1.13 -14.79 -7.97
C SER A 332 -1.56 -16.02 -7.17
N GLN A 333 -1.06 -17.21 -7.54
CA GLN A 333 -1.37 -18.47 -6.84
C GLN A 333 -2.88 -18.81 -6.76
N CYS A 334 -3.65 -18.53 -7.81
CA CYS A 334 -5.10 -18.76 -7.86
C CYS A 334 -5.51 -19.97 -8.73
N ASN A 335 -4.57 -20.82 -9.13
CA ASN A 335 -4.82 -22.01 -9.95
C ASN A 335 -5.51 -21.74 -11.31
N ILE A 336 -5.09 -20.66 -12.01
CA ILE A 336 -5.76 -20.19 -13.24
C ILE A 336 -5.45 -21.05 -14.47
N GLY A 337 -4.18 -21.46 -14.69
CA GLY A 337 -3.73 -22.21 -15.87
C GLY A 337 -3.85 -21.46 -17.19
N ASP A 338 -3.57 -22.15 -18.32
CA ASP A 338 -3.58 -21.54 -19.65
C ASP A 338 -4.96 -21.13 -20.14
N GLU A 339 -5.99 -21.93 -19.86
CA GLU A 339 -7.36 -21.63 -20.28
C GLU A 339 -7.93 -20.41 -19.54
N GLY A 340 -7.67 -20.33 -18.24
CA GLY A 340 -8.04 -19.17 -17.45
C GLY A 340 -7.29 -17.91 -17.90
N ALA A 341 -6.00 -18.02 -18.19
CA ALA A 341 -5.19 -16.92 -18.72
C ALA A 341 -5.74 -16.40 -20.06
N ALA A 342 -6.12 -17.29 -20.96
CA ALA A 342 -6.74 -16.92 -22.24
C ALA A 342 -8.10 -16.21 -22.05
N THR A 343 -8.92 -16.70 -21.11
CA THR A 343 -10.20 -16.10 -20.76
C THR A 343 -10.05 -14.68 -20.21
N LEU A 344 -9.09 -14.51 -19.30
CA LEU A 344 -8.76 -13.17 -18.74
C LEU A 344 -8.22 -12.22 -19.81
N ALA A 345 -7.29 -12.72 -20.66
CA ALA A 345 -6.76 -11.93 -21.76
C ALA A 345 -7.86 -11.42 -22.68
N ASP A 346 -8.79 -12.30 -23.11
CA ASP A 346 -9.87 -11.91 -24.03
C ASP A 346 -10.79 -10.84 -23.42
N SER A 347 -11.07 -10.92 -22.12
CA SER A 347 -11.87 -9.92 -21.40
C SER A 347 -11.27 -8.52 -21.36
N LEU A 348 -9.96 -8.41 -21.59
CA LEU A 348 -9.22 -7.14 -21.54
C LEU A 348 -9.19 -6.40 -22.88
N ARG A 349 -9.72 -6.95 -23.98
CA ARG A 349 -9.70 -6.28 -25.31
C ARG A 349 -10.26 -4.88 -25.27
N ASN A 350 -11.37 -4.66 -24.57
CA ASN A 350 -12.03 -3.35 -24.47
C ASN A 350 -11.85 -2.69 -23.09
N ASN A 351 -11.09 -3.32 -22.19
CA ASN A 351 -10.83 -2.76 -20.88
C ASN A 351 -9.74 -1.67 -20.98
N GLN A 352 -10.08 -0.44 -20.58
CA GLN A 352 -9.18 0.71 -20.61
C GLN A 352 -8.82 1.21 -19.21
N ARG A 353 -9.04 0.39 -18.17
CA ARG A 353 -8.81 0.79 -16.79
C ARG A 353 -7.73 -0.03 -16.10
N LEU A 354 -7.73 -1.36 -16.31
CA LEU A 354 -6.79 -2.23 -15.62
C LEU A 354 -5.36 -1.98 -16.10
N THR A 355 -4.52 -1.54 -15.18
CA THR A 355 -3.10 -1.24 -15.43
C THR A 355 -2.20 -2.39 -14.97
N ARG A 356 -2.57 -3.10 -13.92
CA ARG A 356 -1.77 -4.21 -13.39
C ARG A 356 -2.65 -5.41 -13.02
N MET A 357 -2.19 -6.60 -13.45
CA MET A 357 -2.78 -7.88 -13.08
C MET A 357 -1.65 -8.83 -12.67
N SER A 358 -1.59 -9.21 -11.39
CA SER A 358 -0.55 -10.15 -10.95
C SER A 358 -1.01 -11.59 -11.14
N LEU A 359 -0.29 -12.36 -11.98
CA LEU A 359 -0.60 -13.75 -12.33
C LEU A 359 0.48 -14.76 -11.89
N ARG A 360 1.43 -14.36 -11.05
CA ARG A 360 2.53 -15.22 -10.61
C ARG A 360 2.02 -16.50 -9.95
N GLY A 361 2.66 -17.64 -10.27
CA GLY A 361 2.36 -18.92 -9.60
C GLY A 361 1.07 -19.60 -10.03
N ASN A 362 0.53 -19.28 -11.24
CA ASN A 362 -0.71 -19.83 -11.77
C ASN A 362 -0.53 -20.96 -12.81
N ASN A 363 0.66 -21.55 -12.91
CA ASN A 363 0.95 -22.63 -13.89
C ASN A 363 0.66 -22.24 -15.35
N ILE A 364 0.83 -20.94 -15.68
CA ILE A 364 0.67 -20.42 -17.02
C ILE A 364 1.93 -20.75 -17.83
N THR A 365 1.72 -21.41 -18.98
CA THR A 365 2.78 -21.74 -19.93
C THR A 365 2.85 -20.72 -21.07
N ALA A 366 3.78 -20.91 -22.02
CA ALA A 366 3.85 -20.07 -23.21
C ALA A 366 2.52 -19.97 -23.96
N ARG A 367 1.65 -21.01 -23.94
CA ARG A 367 0.33 -21.01 -24.55
C ARG A 367 -0.59 -19.97 -23.92
N GLY A 368 -0.62 -19.87 -22.58
CA GLY A 368 -1.42 -18.88 -21.87
C GLY A 368 -0.89 -17.46 -22.06
N TRP A 369 0.44 -17.27 -22.02
CA TRP A 369 1.07 -15.97 -22.26
C TRP A 369 0.85 -15.44 -23.68
N ASN A 370 0.81 -16.30 -24.70
CA ASN A 370 0.51 -15.91 -26.08
C ASN A 370 -0.88 -15.27 -26.24
N ALA A 371 -1.86 -15.62 -25.39
CA ALA A 371 -3.15 -14.94 -25.39
C ALA A 371 -3.01 -13.46 -25.04
N PHE A 372 -2.16 -13.11 -24.08
CA PHE A 372 -1.88 -11.72 -23.75
C PHE A 372 -1.14 -10.98 -24.88
N SER A 373 -0.17 -11.62 -25.56
CA SER A 373 0.49 -11.03 -26.72
C SER A 373 -0.53 -10.54 -27.75
N SER A 374 -1.51 -11.39 -28.09
CA SER A 374 -2.51 -11.08 -29.09
C SER A 374 -3.45 -9.90 -28.71
N ILE A 375 -3.76 -9.73 -27.45
CA ILE A 375 -4.63 -8.63 -27.01
C ILE A 375 -3.84 -7.33 -26.78
N LEU A 376 -2.55 -7.43 -26.46
CA LEU A 376 -1.68 -6.26 -26.30
C LEU A 376 -1.30 -5.66 -27.66
N CYS A 377 -1.15 -6.49 -28.70
CA CYS A 377 -0.85 -6.04 -30.06
C CYS A 377 -1.35 -7.05 -31.10
N ASP A 378 -2.57 -6.88 -31.61
CA ASP A 378 -3.11 -7.68 -32.69
C ASP A 378 -2.55 -7.18 -34.04
N THR A 379 -1.65 -7.97 -34.64
CA THR A 379 -0.93 -7.63 -35.86
C THR A 379 -1.69 -7.92 -37.16
N SER A 380 -2.93 -8.44 -37.06
CA SER A 380 -3.71 -8.86 -38.22
C SER A 380 -4.13 -7.70 -39.15
N SER A 381 -4.26 -6.49 -38.58
CA SER A 381 -4.52 -5.26 -39.35
C SER A 381 -4.21 -4.03 -38.51
N ILE A 382 -4.10 -2.87 -39.15
CA ILE A 382 -3.95 -1.57 -38.46
C ILE A 382 -5.10 -1.35 -37.47
N ASN A 383 -6.34 -1.66 -37.89
CA ASN A 383 -7.51 -1.52 -37.05
C ASN A 383 -7.47 -2.48 -35.84
N ALA A 384 -6.99 -3.70 -36.02
CA ALA A 384 -6.82 -4.65 -34.95
C ALA A 384 -5.76 -4.17 -33.95
N THR A 385 -4.61 -3.69 -34.42
CA THR A 385 -3.58 -3.10 -33.57
C THR A 385 -4.09 -1.86 -32.82
N TYR A 386 -4.85 -1.00 -33.49
CA TYR A 386 -5.44 0.18 -32.84
C TYR A 386 -6.44 -0.17 -31.75
N ASN A 387 -7.19 -1.26 -31.91
CA ASN A 387 -8.16 -1.75 -30.92
C ASN A 387 -7.55 -2.67 -29.86
N SER A 388 -6.25 -2.91 -29.92
CA SER A 388 -5.55 -3.69 -28.90
C SER A 388 -5.58 -2.98 -27.54
N ASN A 389 -5.28 -3.71 -26.47
CA ASN A 389 -5.18 -3.13 -25.15
C ASN A 389 -3.91 -2.26 -25.04
N HIS A 390 -4.09 -1.00 -24.70
CA HIS A 390 -3.01 -0.02 -24.50
C HIS A 390 -2.88 0.43 -23.05
N THR A 391 -3.53 -0.28 -22.10
CA THR A 391 -3.61 0.15 -20.69
C THR A 391 -2.86 -0.77 -19.77
N LEU A 392 -2.92 -2.09 -20.01
CA LEU A 392 -2.25 -3.08 -19.17
C LEU A 392 -0.72 -2.95 -19.29
N GLN A 393 -0.05 -2.73 -18.15
CA GLN A 393 1.40 -2.45 -18.06
C GLN A 393 2.18 -3.58 -17.37
N ASP A 394 1.51 -4.38 -16.52
CA ASP A 394 2.19 -5.39 -15.72
C ASP A 394 1.31 -6.62 -15.51
N LEU A 395 1.91 -7.80 -15.60
CA LEU A 395 1.29 -9.10 -15.31
C LEU A 395 1.91 -9.80 -14.09
N GLY A 396 2.86 -9.16 -13.41
CA GLY A 396 3.41 -9.56 -12.11
C GLY A 396 4.11 -10.91 -12.07
N ASP A 397 4.61 -11.45 -13.20
CA ASP A 397 5.36 -12.70 -13.24
C ASP A 397 6.70 -12.52 -13.98
N TYR A 398 7.79 -13.00 -13.40
CA TYR A 398 9.13 -12.94 -14.02
C TYR A 398 9.28 -13.91 -15.20
N ARG A 399 8.40 -14.92 -15.34
CA ARG A 399 8.41 -15.93 -16.41
C ARG A 399 7.66 -15.49 -17.67
N ILE A 400 7.16 -14.24 -17.70
CA ILE A 400 6.51 -13.68 -18.88
C ILE A 400 7.52 -13.67 -20.04
N PRO A 401 7.14 -14.16 -21.26
CA PRO A 401 7.98 -14.08 -22.45
C PRO A 401 8.40 -12.64 -22.77
N GLU A 402 9.60 -12.48 -23.32
CA GLU A 402 10.19 -11.16 -23.58
C GLU A 402 9.37 -10.31 -24.56
N ASP A 403 8.72 -10.93 -25.55
CA ASP A 403 7.83 -10.25 -26.48
C ASP A 403 6.61 -9.66 -25.75
N VAL A 404 6.02 -10.37 -24.79
CA VAL A 404 4.92 -9.86 -23.98
C VAL A 404 5.39 -8.74 -23.04
N LYS A 405 6.58 -8.87 -22.43
CA LYS A 405 7.16 -7.80 -21.58
C LYS A 405 7.36 -6.52 -22.39
N LEU A 406 7.91 -6.66 -23.60
CA LEU A 406 8.08 -5.52 -24.50
C LEU A 406 6.73 -4.82 -24.83
N LEU A 407 5.68 -5.60 -25.09
CA LEU A 407 4.36 -5.05 -25.39
C LEU A 407 3.73 -4.36 -24.16
N LEU A 408 3.96 -4.88 -22.95
CA LEU A 408 3.54 -4.25 -21.69
C LEU A 408 4.28 -2.92 -21.46
N SER A 409 5.60 -2.88 -21.67
CA SER A 409 6.39 -1.66 -21.49
C SER A 409 5.98 -0.55 -22.46
N LEU A 410 5.52 -0.89 -23.68
CA LEU A 410 4.96 0.10 -24.61
C LEU A 410 3.71 0.79 -24.07
N ASN A 411 2.97 0.14 -23.13
CA ASN A 411 1.77 0.69 -22.51
C ASN A 411 2.04 1.66 -21.36
N GLU A 412 3.28 1.85 -20.92
CA GLU A 412 3.63 2.76 -19.81
C GLU A 412 3.40 4.24 -20.16
N GLY A 413 3.27 4.56 -21.46
CA GLY A 413 2.99 5.93 -21.91
C GLY A 413 1.65 6.45 -21.38
N GLU A 414 1.64 7.70 -20.89
CA GLU A 414 0.43 8.35 -20.37
C GLU A 414 -0.65 8.54 -21.44
N ASN A 415 -0.24 8.85 -22.69
CA ASN A 415 -1.16 9.08 -23.80
C ASN A 415 -1.42 7.79 -24.59
N LYS A 416 -2.57 7.17 -24.36
CA LYS A 416 -2.96 5.89 -24.98
C LYS A 416 -3.09 5.93 -26.49
N SER A 417 -3.51 7.07 -27.06
CA SER A 417 -3.53 7.25 -28.51
C SER A 417 -2.13 7.24 -29.11
N ARG A 418 -1.14 7.81 -28.40
CA ARG A 418 0.26 7.77 -28.80
C ARG A 418 0.86 6.36 -28.70
N VAL A 419 0.48 5.62 -27.65
CA VAL A 419 0.87 4.19 -27.50
C VAL A 419 0.34 3.39 -28.68
N ALA A 420 -0.94 3.53 -29.04
CA ALA A 420 -1.55 2.86 -30.20
C ALA A 420 -0.81 3.19 -31.48
N ALA A 421 -0.52 4.48 -31.72
CA ALA A 421 0.22 4.93 -32.90
C ALA A 421 1.63 4.33 -32.97
N ASN A 422 2.35 4.30 -31.86
CA ASN A 422 3.68 3.70 -31.79
C ASN A 422 3.65 2.19 -32.11
N LYS A 423 2.67 1.43 -31.58
CA LYS A 423 2.49 0.01 -31.90
C LYS A 423 2.21 -0.19 -33.39
N ILE A 424 1.31 0.61 -33.99
CA ILE A 424 1.03 0.53 -35.42
C ILE A 424 2.30 0.76 -36.25
N LEU A 425 3.08 1.80 -35.93
CA LEU A 425 4.31 2.10 -36.66
C LEU A 425 5.39 1.04 -36.49
N GLN A 426 5.46 0.38 -35.35
CA GLN A 426 6.43 -0.70 -35.11
C GLN A 426 6.06 -2.00 -35.81
N VAL A 427 4.78 -2.36 -35.83
CA VAL A 427 4.33 -3.68 -36.32
C VAL A 427 4.05 -3.67 -37.81
N HIS A 428 3.50 -2.58 -38.35
CA HIS A 428 3.15 -2.48 -39.75
C HIS A 428 4.22 -1.73 -40.53
N HIS A 429 5.43 -2.32 -40.65
CA HIS A 429 6.57 -1.70 -41.34
C HIS A 429 6.31 -1.31 -42.80
N HIS A 430 5.32 -1.96 -43.44
CA HIS A 430 4.87 -1.60 -44.79
C HIS A 430 4.19 -0.21 -44.82
N LEU A 431 3.84 0.34 -43.66
CA LEU A 431 3.36 1.72 -43.49
C LEU A 431 4.48 2.69 -43.19
N ASP A 432 5.74 2.33 -43.45
CA ASP A 432 6.85 3.27 -43.31
C ASP A 432 6.65 4.43 -44.27
N MET A 433 6.03 5.47 -43.77
CA MET A 433 5.76 6.69 -44.49
C MET A 433 7.00 7.59 -44.66
N ARG A 434 8.15 7.22 -44.01
CA ARG A 434 9.41 7.97 -44.11
C ARG A 434 9.85 8.24 -45.57
N PRO A 435 9.71 7.27 -46.52
CA PRO A 435 10.00 7.54 -47.91
C PRO A 435 9.07 8.58 -48.56
N LEU A 436 7.82 8.70 -48.05
CA LEU A 436 6.85 9.67 -48.53
C LEU A 436 7.14 11.07 -47.99
N PHE A 437 7.64 11.16 -46.76
CA PHE A 437 7.96 12.42 -46.08
C PHE A 437 9.34 12.97 -46.45
N GLY A 438 10.23 12.16 -46.99
CA GLY A 438 11.53 12.60 -47.51
C GLY A 438 11.46 13.24 -48.86
N ARG A 439 10.34 13.16 -49.58
CA ARG A 439 10.09 13.79 -50.89
C ARG A 439 9.04 14.87 -50.71
N GLU A 440 9.35 16.03 -51.10
CA GLU A 440 8.63 17.32 -51.19
C GLU A 440 7.10 17.31 -50.94
N LEU A 441 6.58 18.49 -50.56
CA LEU A 441 5.17 18.88 -50.36
C LEU A 441 4.16 18.37 -51.40
N GLY A 442 4.60 17.86 -52.54
CA GLY A 442 3.75 17.29 -53.60
C GLY A 442 3.04 15.99 -53.21
N LEU A 443 3.48 15.27 -52.12
CA LEU A 443 2.82 14.06 -51.63
C LEU A 443 1.81 14.31 -50.52
N LEU A 444 1.70 15.53 -50.00
CA LEU A 444 0.75 15.92 -48.98
C LEU A 444 -0.71 15.55 -49.32
N PRO A 445 -1.20 15.72 -50.58
CA PRO A 445 -2.54 15.31 -50.97
C PRO A 445 -2.79 13.81 -50.82
N TYR A 446 -1.80 12.96 -51.07
CA TYR A 446 -1.92 11.51 -50.93
C TYR A 446 -1.95 11.09 -49.45
N VAL A 447 -1.18 11.76 -48.61
CA VAL A 447 -1.19 11.54 -47.14
C VAL A 447 -2.54 11.95 -46.58
N VAL A 448 -3.09 13.09 -47.00
CA VAL A 448 -4.41 13.57 -46.58
C VAL A 448 -5.52 12.62 -47.09
N ALA A 449 -5.44 12.16 -48.33
CA ALA A 449 -6.40 11.19 -48.87
C ALA A 449 -6.34 9.86 -48.14
N TRP A 450 -5.15 9.40 -47.76
CA TRP A 450 -4.99 8.17 -46.92
C TRP A 450 -5.59 8.36 -45.53
N LEU A 451 -5.31 9.50 -44.87
CA LEU A 451 -5.90 9.81 -43.56
C LEU A 451 -7.42 9.94 -43.63
N ASP A 452 -7.97 10.51 -44.68
CA ASP A 452 -9.41 10.61 -44.91
C ASP A 452 -10.02 9.22 -45.12
N HIS A 453 -9.37 8.38 -45.93
CA HIS A 453 -9.81 6.99 -46.12
C HIS A 453 -9.73 6.20 -44.82
N PHE A 454 -8.66 6.35 -44.04
CA PHE A 454 -8.51 5.75 -42.72
C PHE A 454 -9.61 6.22 -41.76
N ALA A 455 -9.88 7.52 -41.71
CA ALA A 455 -10.93 8.09 -40.86
C ALA A 455 -12.33 7.61 -41.30
N LYS A 456 -12.61 7.45 -42.58
CA LYS A 456 -13.88 6.91 -43.12
C LYS A 456 -14.05 5.43 -42.85
N SER A 457 -12.96 4.66 -42.81
CA SER A 457 -12.98 3.24 -42.45
C SER A 457 -13.23 3.00 -40.95
N ARG A 458 -13.04 4.04 -40.14
CA ARG A 458 -13.18 4.01 -38.69
C ARG A 458 -13.99 5.22 -38.18
N PRO A 459 -15.31 5.26 -38.40
CA PRO A 459 -16.18 6.36 -38.00
C PRO A 459 -16.27 6.57 -36.48
N ASP A 460 -15.86 5.58 -35.71
CA ASP A 460 -15.75 5.59 -34.26
C ASP A 460 -14.50 6.35 -33.73
N LEU A 461 -13.52 6.64 -34.60
CA LEU A 461 -12.34 7.40 -34.24
C LEU A 461 -12.65 8.89 -34.08
N LYS A 462 -12.35 9.43 -32.88
CA LYS A 462 -12.39 10.88 -32.66
C LYS A 462 -11.27 11.57 -33.45
N LEU A 463 -11.53 12.77 -33.95
CA LEU A 463 -10.51 13.62 -34.60
C LEU A 463 -9.24 13.78 -33.78
N SER A 464 -9.35 13.82 -32.46
CA SER A 464 -8.20 13.85 -31.54
C SER A 464 -7.29 12.62 -31.66
N SER A 465 -7.86 11.42 -31.87
CA SER A 465 -7.07 10.19 -32.04
C SER A 465 -6.30 10.17 -33.37
N ILE A 466 -6.92 10.68 -34.42
CA ILE A 466 -6.26 10.85 -35.72
C ILE A 466 -5.14 11.91 -35.62
N PHE A 467 -5.40 13.01 -34.93
CA PHE A 467 -4.40 14.04 -34.67
C PHE A 467 -3.19 13.49 -33.90
N GLU A 468 -3.41 12.71 -32.82
CA GLU A 468 -2.32 12.08 -32.04
C GLU A 468 -1.55 11.05 -32.89
N PHE A 469 -2.24 10.29 -33.74
CA PHE A 469 -1.59 9.38 -34.68
C PHE A 469 -0.64 10.16 -35.63
N VAL A 470 -1.12 11.25 -36.23
CA VAL A 470 -0.31 12.11 -37.11
C VAL A 470 0.85 12.76 -36.34
N ARG A 471 0.59 13.20 -35.12
CA ARG A 471 1.60 13.81 -34.24
C ARG A 471 2.67 12.81 -33.78
N ALA A 472 2.32 11.54 -33.61
CA ALA A 472 3.26 10.48 -33.23
C ALA A 472 4.14 9.99 -34.39
N MET A 473 3.82 10.37 -35.64
CA MET A 473 4.69 10.09 -36.78
C MET A 473 6.05 10.79 -36.61
N PRO A 474 7.16 10.17 -37.05
CA PRO A 474 8.51 10.70 -36.77
C PRO A 474 8.69 12.15 -37.26
N MET A 475 9.13 12.99 -36.34
CA MET A 475 9.28 14.45 -36.44
C MET A 475 10.21 14.96 -37.56
N LYS A 476 10.88 14.10 -38.31
CA LYS A 476 11.75 14.51 -39.43
C LYS A 476 11.06 15.33 -40.52
N VAL A 477 9.73 15.23 -40.61
CA VAL A 477 8.92 16.04 -41.53
C VAL A 477 8.82 17.49 -41.05
N THR A 478 8.60 17.70 -39.76
CA THR A 478 8.44 19.02 -39.17
C THR A 478 9.78 19.77 -39.09
N ASP A 479 10.88 19.09 -38.83
CA ASP A 479 12.22 19.67 -38.80
C ASP A 479 12.66 20.15 -40.19
N GLY A 480 12.32 19.43 -41.24
CA GLY A 480 12.59 19.83 -42.63
C GLY A 480 11.80 21.08 -43.05
N VAL A 481 10.54 21.20 -42.62
CA VAL A 481 9.67 22.35 -42.94
C VAL A 481 10.08 23.61 -42.17
N VAL A 482 10.39 23.45 -40.86
CA VAL A 482 10.85 24.58 -40.02
C VAL A 482 12.22 25.10 -40.48
N GLY A 483 13.12 24.20 -40.89
CA GLY A 483 14.43 24.60 -41.45
C GLY A 483 14.35 25.40 -42.74
N LYS A 484 13.43 25.06 -43.67
CA LYS A 484 13.21 25.81 -44.92
C LYS A 484 12.54 27.16 -44.68
N ALA A 485 11.62 27.29 -43.72
CA ALA A 485 11.00 28.58 -43.39
C ALA A 485 11.99 29.58 -42.79
N LYS A 486 12.99 29.15 -42.03
CA LYS A 486 14.07 30.00 -41.52
C LYS A 486 15.04 30.46 -42.63
N GLY A 487 15.22 29.66 -43.70
CA GLY A 487 16.07 30.01 -44.86
C GLY A 487 15.45 31.08 -45.78
N VAL A 488 14.13 31.09 -45.91
CA VAL A 488 13.41 32.07 -46.76
C VAL A 488 13.36 33.44 -46.09
N LYS A 489 13.30 33.55 -44.80
CA LYS A 489 13.33 34.86 -44.10
C LYS A 489 14.70 35.55 -44.12
N ARG A 490 15.79 34.84 -44.39
CA ARG A 490 17.13 35.45 -44.54
C ARG A 490 17.43 36.02 -45.93
N LYS A 491 16.63 35.71 -46.96
CA LYS A 491 16.81 36.22 -48.33
C LYS A 491 15.98 37.46 -48.66
N LEU A 492 15.11 37.90 -47.75
CA LEU A 492 14.27 39.10 -47.96
C LEU A 492 14.83 40.36 -47.29
N ASN A 493 15.99 40.29 -46.62
CA ASN A 493 16.66 41.42 -45.94
C ASN A 493 18.10 41.65 -46.47
N SER A 494 18.36 41.38 -47.72
CA SER A 494 19.60 41.82 -48.41
C SER A 494 19.30 42.50 -49.72
#